data_da4eadfeddf2d2135467d2e13e102004
#
_entry.id   da4eadfeddf2d2135467d2e13e102004
#
_cell.length_a   1.000
_cell.length_b   1.000
_cell.length_c   1.000
_cell.angle_alpha   90.00
_cell.angle_beta   90.00
_cell.angle_gamma   90.00
#
_symmetry.space_group_name_H-M   'P 1'
#
loop_
_entity.id
_entity.type
_entity.pdbx_description
1 polymer ?
#
loop_
_entity_poly.entity_id
_entity_poly.type
_entity_poly.pdbx_seq_one_letter_code
_entity_poly.pdbx_strand_id
1 'polypeptide(L)'
;MSKISNFLIKQINNIVYLCRPFLRPLIRRILIHPAIIVYVDGGTCSQLEDYVIIKVLEEKGITVLADCSWYDSCDSLPDSVTARPFNLDKLFHLQPYKKATKFQLWLYKLLFVYHPTDQDKKENGISVYLGSFSLPSPPCYLAGYYYFTDEEMHHYIPKYSRLKNPEDILDDINLRQYHEITSVENTIGVHVRRGDMSAEGGYWKIVPPEYFINICKIPELQDYTFYFFSEEPEWIKENIAPYINVKYQIVDNNPSYYGYKDLYLLSCCKYQASSQGSFGLYAYMLNSHQDKKLISYNETQKDLWEWNKLS
;
A
#
# COMPACT_ATOMS: atom_id res chain seq x y z
N MET A 1 -4.99 -6.11 -32.20
CA MET A 1 -4.57 -7.49 -32.59
C MET A 1 -5.77 -8.24 -33.12
N SER A 2 -5.62 -9.04 -34.18
CA SER A 2 -6.74 -9.78 -34.80
C SER A 2 -7.21 -10.93 -33.91
N LYS A 3 -8.49 -11.34 -34.02
CA LYS A 3 -9.04 -12.51 -33.27
C LYS A 3 -8.21 -13.79 -33.51
N ILE A 4 -7.64 -13.94 -34.72
CA ILE A 4 -6.77 -15.07 -35.10
C ILE A 4 -5.44 -15.04 -34.29
N SER A 5 -4.82 -13.87 -34.15
CA SER A 5 -3.60 -13.69 -33.38
C SER A 5 -3.81 -14.06 -31.90
N ASN A 6 -4.91 -13.67 -31.28
CA ASN A 6 -5.23 -14.00 -29.90
C ASN A 6 -5.50 -15.50 -29.72
N PHE A 7 -6.13 -16.15 -30.68
CA PHE A 7 -6.36 -17.59 -30.67
C PHE A 7 -5.04 -18.37 -30.74
N LEU A 8 -4.14 -18.01 -31.64
CA LEU A 8 -2.83 -18.64 -31.77
C LEU A 8 -1.97 -18.49 -30.51
N ILE A 9 -1.95 -17.28 -29.92
CA ILE A 9 -1.24 -17.03 -28.66
C ILE A 9 -1.80 -17.92 -27.53
N LYS A 10 -3.12 -18.06 -27.45
CA LYS A 10 -3.75 -18.92 -26.46
C LYS A 10 -3.35 -20.39 -26.61
N GLN A 11 -3.30 -20.90 -27.88
CA GLN A 11 -2.86 -22.26 -28.15
C GLN A 11 -1.39 -22.50 -27.79
N ILE A 12 -0.51 -21.55 -28.14
CA ILE A 12 0.91 -21.59 -27.78
C ILE A 12 1.06 -21.64 -26.26
N ASN A 13 0.36 -20.76 -25.54
CA ASN A 13 0.40 -20.72 -24.08
C ASN A 13 -0.06 -22.06 -23.45
N ASN A 14 -1.10 -22.69 -23.98
CA ASN A 14 -1.57 -23.99 -23.52
C ASN A 14 -0.52 -25.10 -23.72
N ILE A 15 0.13 -25.12 -24.89
CA ILE A 15 1.17 -26.10 -25.20
C ILE A 15 2.36 -25.91 -24.24
N VAL A 16 2.82 -24.69 -24.09
CA VAL A 16 3.94 -24.37 -23.18
C VAL A 16 3.58 -24.70 -21.73
N TYR A 17 2.33 -24.45 -21.33
CA TYR A 17 1.84 -24.82 -20.01
C TYR A 17 1.91 -26.33 -19.77
N LEU A 18 1.48 -27.15 -20.72
CA LEU A 18 1.56 -28.62 -20.63
C LEU A 18 3.01 -29.11 -20.61
N CYS A 19 3.92 -28.44 -21.31
CA CYS A 19 5.34 -28.78 -21.35
C CYS A 19 6.17 -28.19 -20.20
N ARG A 20 5.57 -27.46 -19.26
CA ARG A 20 6.26 -26.81 -18.13
C ARG A 20 7.25 -27.70 -17.38
N PRO A 21 6.93 -28.97 -17.03
CA PRO A 21 7.86 -29.82 -16.26
C PRO A 21 9.20 -30.03 -16.96
N PHE A 22 9.17 -30.06 -18.30
CA PHE A 22 10.36 -30.22 -19.13
C PHE A 22 11.06 -28.91 -19.46
N LEU A 23 10.28 -27.88 -19.73
CA LEU A 23 10.81 -26.56 -20.10
C LEU A 23 11.48 -25.82 -18.95
N ARG A 24 10.94 -25.90 -17.74
CA ARG A 24 11.50 -25.19 -16.57
C ARG A 24 12.98 -25.53 -16.31
N PRO A 25 13.40 -26.80 -16.19
CA PRO A 25 14.81 -27.14 -15.96
C PRO A 25 15.71 -26.67 -17.11
N LEU A 26 15.23 -26.78 -18.35
CA LEU A 26 15.98 -26.37 -19.53
C LEU A 26 16.19 -24.86 -19.54
N ILE A 27 15.11 -24.10 -19.39
CA ILE A 27 15.16 -22.64 -19.40
C ILE A 27 16.00 -22.11 -18.22
N ARG A 28 15.91 -22.70 -17.03
CA ARG A 28 16.79 -22.34 -15.90
C ARG A 28 18.26 -22.44 -16.22
N ARG A 29 18.67 -23.45 -17.01
CA ARG A 29 20.08 -23.67 -17.38
C ARG A 29 20.59 -22.66 -18.40
N ILE A 30 19.72 -22.13 -19.26
CA ILE A 30 20.13 -21.20 -20.33
C ILE A 30 19.96 -19.73 -19.94
N LEU A 31 19.20 -19.44 -18.88
CA LEU A 31 19.09 -18.07 -18.37
C LEU A 31 20.42 -17.64 -17.74
N ILE A 32 21.12 -16.72 -18.40
CA ILE A 32 22.42 -16.21 -17.95
C ILE A 32 22.27 -15.36 -16.68
N HIS A 33 21.18 -14.60 -16.59
CA HIS A 33 20.86 -13.71 -15.44
C HIS A 33 19.43 -14.00 -14.97
N PRO A 34 19.21 -15.08 -14.20
CA PRO A 34 17.89 -15.36 -13.65
C PRO A 34 17.51 -14.27 -12.65
N ALA A 35 16.26 -13.80 -12.70
CA ALA A 35 15.75 -12.75 -11.84
C ALA A 35 14.56 -13.22 -11.00
N ILE A 36 14.22 -12.48 -9.97
CA ILE A 36 12.88 -12.48 -9.37
C ILE A 36 12.11 -11.31 -10.00
N ILE A 37 10.91 -11.57 -10.52
CA ILE A 37 10.01 -10.52 -10.96
C ILE A 37 8.96 -10.30 -9.86
N VAL A 38 8.87 -9.07 -9.37
CA VAL A 38 7.88 -8.64 -8.37
C VAL A 38 6.74 -7.95 -9.11
N TYR A 39 5.52 -8.41 -8.89
CA TYR A 39 4.31 -7.78 -9.41
C TYR A 39 3.96 -6.57 -8.53
N VAL A 40 3.87 -5.40 -9.16
CA VAL A 40 3.57 -4.13 -8.49
C VAL A 40 2.15 -3.73 -8.82
N ASP A 41 1.28 -3.64 -7.82
CA ASP A 41 -0.13 -3.32 -8.01
C ASP A 41 -0.69 -2.43 -6.89
N GLY A 42 -1.98 -2.14 -6.98
CA GLY A 42 -2.74 -1.48 -5.93
C GLY A 42 -2.47 0.02 -5.75
N GLY A 43 -2.82 0.52 -4.58
CA GLY A 43 -2.66 1.93 -4.20
C GLY A 43 -1.24 2.29 -3.76
N THR A 44 -1.03 3.54 -3.39
CA THR A 44 0.29 4.09 -3.03
C THR A 44 1.04 3.27 -1.98
N CYS A 45 0.34 2.76 -0.96
CA CYS A 45 0.95 1.94 0.10
C CYS A 45 1.42 0.58 -0.43
N SER A 46 0.59 -0.11 -1.24
CA SER A 46 0.98 -1.38 -1.87
C SER A 46 2.17 -1.18 -2.81
N GLN A 47 2.14 -0.12 -3.64
CA GLN A 47 3.27 0.26 -4.50
C GLN A 47 4.57 0.45 -3.71
N LEU A 48 4.48 1.10 -2.55
CA LEU A 48 5.64 1.33 -1.68
C LEU A 48 6.16 0.01 -1.13
N GLU A 49 5.29 -0.86 -0.66
CA GLU A 49 5.68 -2.17 -0.13
C GLU A 49 6.36 -3.03 -1.20
N ASP A 50 5.76 -3.14 -2.39
CA ASP A 50 6.35 -3.87 -3.52
C ASP A 50 7.72 -3.30 -3.92
N TYR A 51 7.86 -1.97 -3.93
CA TYR A 51 9.13 -1.32 -4.19
C TYR A 51 10.17 -1.65 -3.11
N VAL A 52 9.78 -1.62 -1.84
CA VAL A 52 10.69 -1.96 -0.73
C VAL A 52 11.09 -3.44 -0.81
N ILE A 53 10.18 -4.34 -1.17
CA ILE A 53 10.50 -5.74 -1.45
C ILE A 53 11.58 -5.85 -2.53
N ILE A 54 11.45 -5.11 -3.64
CA ILE A 54 12.45 -5.08 -4.70
C ILE A 54 13.81 -4.68 -4.12
N LYS A 55 13.87 -3.62 -3.32
CA LYS A 55 15.13 -3.12 -2.75
C LYS A 55 15.76 -4.08 -1.75
N VAL A 56 14.97 -4.70 -0.90
CA VAL A 56 15.45 -5.70 0.07
C VAL A 56 16.03 -6.92 -0.66
N LEU A 57 15.40 -7.36 -1.74
CA LEU A 57 15.91 -8.48 -2.54
C LEU A 57 17.21 -8.10 -3.28
N GLU A 58 17.30 -6.88 -3.81
CA GLU A 58 18.53 -6.36 -4.44
C GLU A 58 19.69 -6.27 -3.43
N GLU A 59 19.43 -5.85 -2.18
CA GLU A 59 20.43 -5.87 -1.10
C GLU A 59 20.97 -7.27 -0.80
N LYS A 60 20.13 -8.29 -0.95
CA LYS A 60 20.52 -9.70 -0.80
C LYS A 60 21.29 -10.23 -2.03
N GLY A 61 21.63 -9.38 -2.98
CA GLY A 61 22.38 -9.74 -4.19
C GLY A 61 21.54 -10.42 -5.27
N ILE A 62 20.22 -10.37 -5.17
CA ILE A 62 19.30 -10.97 -6.14
C ILE A 62 19.01 -9.97 -7.26
N THR A 63 19.07 -10.44 -8.51
CA THR A 63 18.59 -9.62 -9.64
C THR A 63 17.06 -9.54 -9.58
N VAL A 64 16.53 -8.31 -9.49
CA VAL A 64 15.08 -8.09 -9.39
C VAL A 64 14.58 -7.23 -10.53
N LEU A 65 13.38 -7.52 -11.01
CA LEU A 65 12.67 -6.75 -12.03
C LEU A 65 11.24 -6.47 -11.55
N ALA A 66 10.73 -5.28 -11.82
CA ALA A 66 9.35 -4.91 -11.51
C ALA A 66 8.41 -5.22 -12.68
N ASP A 67 7.26 -5.81 -12.40
CA ASP A 67 6.13 -5.85 -13.32
C ASP A 67 5.10 -4.79 -12.93
N CYS A 68 5.11 -3.67 -13.61
CA CYS A 68 4.15 -2.57 -13.41
C CYS A 68 2.97 -2.62 -14.41
N SER A 69 2.74 -3.76 -15.08
CA SER A 69 1.72 -3.86 -16.13
C SER A 69 0.28 -3.69 -15.64
N TRP A 70 0.05 -3.79 -14.33
CA TRP A 70 -1.24 -3.50 -13.72
C TRP A 70 -1.72 -2.07 -14.03
N TYR A 71 -0.79 -1.10 -14.03
CA TYR A 71 -1.10 0.32 -14.24
C TYR A 71 -1.37 0.68 -15.70
N ASP A 72 -1.04 -0.19 -16.66
CA ASP A 72 -1.37 0.02 -18.08
C ASP A 72 -2.88 0.09 -18.34
N SER A 73 -3.70 -0.47 -17.42
CA SER A 73 -5.16 -0.46 -17.53
C SER A 73 -5.85 0.52 -16.55
N CYS A 74 -5.19 0.91 -15.48
CA CYS A 74 -5.77 1.74 -14.42
C CYS A 74 -5.71 3.25 -14.72
N ASP A 75 -4.71 3.71 -15.49
CA ASP A 75 -4.58 5.12 -15.88
C ASP A 75 -5.74 5.62 -16.75
N SER A 76 -6.52 4.71 -17.33
CA SER A 76 -7.67 5.05 -18.19
C SER A 76 -8.97 5.37 -17.40
N LEU A 77 -8.98 5.27 -16.08
CA LEU A 77 -10.17 5.44 -15.25
C LEU A 77 -9.94 6.46 -14.11
N PRO A 78 -9.58 7.72 -14.41
CA PRO A 78 -9.25 8.72 -13.37
C PRO A 78 -10.43 9.05 -12.45
N ASP A 79 -11.67 8.91 -12.92
CA ASP A 79 -12.88 9.23 -12.17
C ASP A 79 -13.46 8.02 -11.40
N SER A 80 -12.81 6.87 -11.46
CA SER A 80 -13.25 5.68 -10.73
C SER A 80 -12.77 5.73 -9.29
N VAL A 81 -13.65 5.40 -8.34
CA VAL A 81 -13.30 5.19 -6.92
C VAL A 81 -12.21 4.12 -6.75
N THR A 82 -12.04 3.26 -7.75
CA THR A 82 -11.03 2.19 -7.78
C THR A 82 -9.79 2.56 -8.58
N ALA A 83 -9.73 3.76 -9.20
CA ALA A 83 -8.56 4.19 -9.94
C ALA A 83 -7.35 4.33 -9.00
N ARG A 84 -6.29 3.62 -9.33
CA ARG A 84 -5.06 3.55 -8.53
C ARG A 84 -3.87 3.81 -9.47
N PRO A 85 -3.59 5.07 -9.85
CA PRO A 85 -2.46 5.37 -10.71
C PRO A 85 -1.13 5.04 -10.03
N PHE A 86 -0.09 4.86 -10.82
CA PHE A 86 1.25 4.75 -10.28
C PHE A 86 1.71 6.11 -9.74
N ASN A 87 1.86 6.22 -8.42
CA ASN A 87 2.15 7.48 -7.72
C ASN A 87 3.48 7.47 -6.96
N LEU A 88 4.16 6.35 -6.94
CA LEU A 88 5.33 6.16 -6.08
C LEU A 88 6.44 7.17 -6.39
N ASP A 89 6.70 7.41 -7.67
CA ASP A 89 7.69 8.37 -8.16
C ASP A 89 7.29 9.84 -7.93
N LYS A 90 6.00 10.11 -7.72
CA LYS A 90 5.51 11.45 -7.35
C LYS A 90 5.82 11.76 -5.89
N LEU A 91 5.67 10.79 -5.00
CA LEU A 91 5.75 10.96 -3.56
C LEU A 91 7.18 10.81 -3.00
N PHE A 92 7.98 9.89 -3.56
CA PHE A 92 9.26 9.50 -2.99
C PHE A 92 10.46 9.78 -3.91
N HIS A 93 11.61 10.00 -3.29
CA HIS A 93 12.91 9.92 -3.95
C HIS A 93 13.30 8.44 -4.10
N LEU A 94 12.91 7.84 -5.22
CA LEU A 94 13.17 6.44 -5.48
C LEU A 94 14.64 6.20 -5.91
N GLN A 95 15.22 5.13 -5.37
CA GLN A 95 16.45 4.57 -5.96
C GLN A 95 16.09 3.85 -7.27
N PRO A 96 16.97 3.85 -8.28
CA PRO A 96 16.70 3.18 -9.55
C PRO A 96 16.31 1.71 -9.36
N TYR A 97 15.36 1.26 -10.14
CA TYR A 97 14.97 -0.14 -10.26
C TYR A 97 14.67 -0.48 -11.72
N LYS A 98 14.74 -1.76 -12.07
CA LYS A 98 14.55 -2.22 -13.44
C LYS A 98 13.16 -2.77 -13.64
N LYS A 99 12.50 -2.39 -14.75
CA LYS A 99 11.23 -2.98 -15.17
C LYS A 99 11.47 -4.19 -16.06
N ALA A 100 10.65 -5.22 -15.91
CA ALA A 100 10.67 -6.38 -16.77
C ALA A 100 10.16 -6.04 -18.18
N THR A 101 10.79 -6.62 -19.19
CA THR A 101 10.31 -6.50 -20.58
C THR A 101 9.07 -7.35 -20.80
N LYS A 102 8.26 -7.05 -21.82
CA LYS A 102 7.07 -7.84 -22.18
C LYS A 102 7.37 -9.32 -22.41
N PHE A 103 8.54 -9.63 -23.00
CA PHE A 103 8.98 -11.00 -23.20
C PHE A 103 9.32 -11.70 -21.86
N GLN A 104 10.03 -11.00 -20.96
CA GLN A 104 10.32 -11.56 -19.63
C GLN A 104 9.02 -11.80 -18.86
N LEU A 105 8.07 -10.87 -18.89
CA LEU A 105 6.77 -11.02 -18.23
C LEU A 105 6.04 -12.25 -18.78
N TRP A 106 5.94 -12.38 -20.10
CA TRP A 106 5.32 -13.54 -20.74
C TRP A 106 5.99 -14.84 -20.28
N LEU A 107 7.31 -14.93 -20.38
CA LEU A 107 8.08 -16.13 -20.03
C LEU A 107 7.92 -16.51 -18.55
N TYR A 108 8.05 -15.52 -17.66
CA TYR A 108 8.01 -15.77 -16.21
C TYR A 108 6.60 -16.09 -15.73
N LYS A 109 5.58 -15.38 -16.20
CA LYS A 109 4.17 -15.69 -15.91
C LYS A 109 3.77 -17.08 -16.40
N LEU A 110 4.34 -17.54 -17.49
CA LEU A 110 4.02 -18.84 -18.03
C LEU A 110 4.76 -19.98 -17.32
N LEU A 111 6.02 -19.80 -16.96
CA LEU A 111 6.88 -20.90 -16.48
C LEU A 111 7.24 -20.80 -14.98
N PHE A 112 7.34 -19.63 -14.39
CA PHE A 112 8.02 -19.43 -13.11
C PHE A 112 7.17 -18.75 -12.03
N VAL A 113 5.84 -18.77 -12.17
CA VAL A 113 4.97 -18.25 -11.10
C VAL A 113 5.21 -19.05 -9.83
N TYR A 114 5.49 -18.32 -8.74
CA TYR A 114 5.57 -18.89 -7.42
C TYR A 114 4.15 -19.09 -6.86
N HIS A 115 3.94 -20.26 -6.30
CA HIS A 115 2.72 -20.59 -5.58
C HIS A 115 3.12 -20.90 -4.14
N PRO A 116 2.70 -20.08 -3.17
CA PRO A 116 2.91 -20.38 -1.76
C PRO A 116 2.35 -21.75 -1.39
N THR A 117 2.99 -22.42 -0.45
CA THR A 117 2.53 -23.72 0.05
C THR A 117 1.19 -23.58 0.77
N ASP A 118 0.48 -24.68 0.98
CA ASP A 118 -0.77 -24.67 1.75
C ASP A 118 -0.53 -24.30 3.22
N GLN A 119 0.69 -24.52 3.73
CA GLN A 119 1.08 -24.11 5.07
C GLN A 119 1.23 -22.60 5.15
N ASP A 120 1.90 -21.95 4.18
CA ASP A 120 2.03 -20.51 4.09
C ASP A 120 0.65 -19.83 4.06
N LYS A 121 -0.30 -20.42 3.30
CA LYS A 121 -1.67 -19.90 3.21
C LYS A 121 -2.49 -20.10 4.48
N LYS A 122 -2.25 -21.20 5.22
CA LYS A 122 -2.97 -21.46 6.50
C LYS A 122 -2.55 -20.50 7.59
N GLU A 123 -1.26 -20.17 7.65
CA GLU A 123 -0.70 -19.29 8.67
C GLU A 123 -1.10 -17.82 8.44
N ASN A 124 -1.20 -17.40 7.18
CA ASN A 124 -1.31 -15.99 6.79
C ASN A 124 -2.52 -15.66 5.89
N GLY A 125 -3.42 -16.60 5.66
CA GLY A 125 -4.55 -16.43 4.73
C GLY A 125 -4.06 -16.35 3.28
N ILE A 126 -4.51 -15.29 2.56
CA ILE A 126 -4.05 -15.01 1.18
C ILE A 126 -2.73 -14.21 1.15
N SER A 127 -2.29 -13.72 2.30
CA SER A 127 -1.09 -12.91 2.46
C SER A 127 0.07 -13.77 2.91
N VAL A 128 1.27 -13.53 2.39
CA VAL A 128 2.48 -14.26 2.73
C VAL A 128 3.50 -13.26 3.29
N TYR A 129 3.93 -13.48 4.53
CA TYR A 129 4.96 -12.66 5.15
C TYR A 129 6.35 -13.10 4.70
N LEU A 130 7.14 -12.15 4.18
CA LEU A 130 8.47 -12.43 3.64
C LEU A 130 9.45 -12.97 4.68
N GLY A 131 9.29 -12.60 5.95
CA GLY A 131 10.10 -13.12 7.05
C GLY A 131 9.79 -14.56 7.44
N SER A 132 8.61 -15.09 7.12
CA SER A 132 8.14 -16.40 7.56
C SER A 132 8.36 -17.53 6.56
N PHE A 133 8.83 -17.26 5.35
CA PHE A 133 9.07 -18.29 4.34
C PHE A 133 10.41 -18.11 3.61
N SER A 134 10.94 -19.21 3.10
CA SER A 134 12.14 -19.18 2.27
C SER A 134 11.81 -18.55 0.92
N LEU A 135 12.46 -17.44 0.61
CA LEU A 135 12.35 -16.82 -0.70
C LEU A 135 12.68 -17.81 -1.81
N PRO A 136 11.85 -17.91 -2.85
CA PRO A 136 12.15 -18.79 -3.96
C PRO A 136 13.43 -18.36 -4.68
N SER A 137 14.21 -19.32 -5.12
CA SER A 137 15.41 -19.05 -5.93
C SER A 137 15.01 -18.55 -7.33
N PRO A 138 15.76 -17.59 -7.91
CA PRO A 138 15.56 -17.19 -9.31
C PRO A 138 15.73 -18.37 -10.27
N PRO A 139 15.05 -18.40 -11.41
CA PRO A 139 14.02 -17.47 -11.87
C PRO A 139 12.68 -17.71 -11.17
N CYS A 140 12.01 -16.61 -10.78
CA CYS A 140 10.73 -16.64 -10.08
C CYS A 140 9.88 -15.42 -10.43
N TYR A 141 8.55 -15.60 -10.50
CA TYR A 141 7.58 -14.51 -10.59
C TYR A 141 6.73 -14.53 -9.33
N LEU A 142 6.84 -13.46 -8.54
CA LEU A 142 6.06 -13.25 -7.33
C LEU A 142 4.76 -12.53 -7.71
N ALA A 143 3.69 -13.32 -7.83
CA ALA A 143 2.34 -12.83 -8.07
C ALA A 143 1.52 -13.01 -6.79
N GLY A 144 1.03 -11.95 -6.22
CA GLY A 144 0.22 -11.99 -5.01
C GLY A 144 0.67 -10.98 -3.97
N TYR A 145 0.07 -11.06 -2.81
CA TYR A 145 0.34 -10.13 -1.72
C TYR A 145 1.43 -10.71 -0.82
N TYR A 146 2.58 -10.05 -0.79
CA TYR A 146 3.70 -10.36 0.08
C TYR A 146 3.90 -9.20 1.04
N TYR A 147 3.98 -9.50 2.33
CA TYR A 147 4.11 -8.49 3.37
C TYR A 147 5.36 -8.74 4.20
N PHE A 148 5.90 -7.67 4.71
CA PHE A 148 6.87 -7.72 5.80
C PHE A 148 6.16 -7.96 7.12
N THR A 149 6.89 -8.48 8.11
CA THR A 149 6.46 -8.39 9.51
C THR A 149 6.44 -6.92 9.96
N ASP A 150 5.74 -6.61 11.03
CA ASP A 150 5.70 -5.24 11.57
C ASP A 150 7.11 -4.72 11.86
N GLU A 151 7.99 -5.54 12.45
CA GLU A 151 9.39 -5.20 12.72
C GLU A 151 10.16 -4.89 11.44
N GLU A 152 10.02 -5.71 10.40
CA GLU A 152 10.66 -5.50 9.11
C GLU A 152 10.12 -4.24 8.41
N MET A 153 8.82 -3.97 8.48
CA MET A 153 8.23 -2.76 7.92
C MET A 153 8.80 -1.51 8.58
N HIS A 154 8.92 -1.50 9.91
CA HIS A 154 9.53 -0.38 10.64
C HIS A 154 10.98 -0.14 10.27
N HIS A 155 11.70 -1.20 9.92
CA HIS A 155 13.10 -1.10 9.49
C HIS A 155 13.24 -0.66 8.03
N TYR A 156 12.50 -1.31 7.11
CA TYR A 156 12.72 -1.14 5.67
C TYR A 156 11.97 0.04 5.06
N ILE A 157 10.76 0.35 5.52
CA ILE A 157 9.98 1.44 4.93
C ILE A 157 10.73 2.78 5.05
N PRO A 158 11.18 3.23 6.24
CA PRO A 158 11.93 4.48 6.35
C PRO A 158 13.26 4.48 5.57
N LYS A 159 13.90 3.30 5.45
CA LYS A 159 15.18 3.15 4.75
C LYS A 159 15.07 3.44 3.25
N TYR A 160 13.97 3.05 2.61
CA TYR A 160 13.81 3.12 1.16
C TYR A 160 12.78 4.16 0.69
N SER A 161 12.03 4.79 1.59
CA SER A 161 10.95 5.72 1.27
C SER A 161 11.20 7.13 1.78
N ARG A 162 12.20 7.81 1.21
CA ARG A 162 12.42 9.21 1.49
C ARG A 162 11.38 10.06 0.76
N LEU A 163 10.51 10.74 1.51
CA LEU A 163 9.55 11.70 0.95
C LEU A 163 10.26 12.84 0.23
N LYS A 164 9.68 13.31 -0.86
CA LYS A 164 10.06 14.56 -1.53
C LYS A 164 9.64 15.76 -0.70
N ASN A 165 10.15 16.95 -1.05
CA ASN A 165 9.72 18.17 -0.38
C ASN A 165 8.24 18.46 -0.69
N PRO A 166 7.50 19.12 0.22
CA PRO A 166 6.09 19.43 0.00
C PRO A 166 5.84 20.26 -1.26
N GLU A 167 6.74 21.18 -1.60
CA GLU A 167 6.65 22.05 -2.79
C GLU A 167 6.77 21.25 -4.11
N ASP A 168 7.39 20.08 -4.08
CA ASP A 168 7.54 19.20 -5.25
C ASP A 168 6.33 18.29 -5.48
N ILE A 169 5.45 18.15 -4.46
CA ILE A 169 4.35 17.16 -4.44
C ILE A 169 2.98 17.82 -4.41
N LEU A 170 2.86 18.86 -3.57
CA LEU A 170 1.58 19.46 -3.21
C LEU A 170 1.29 20.67 -4.11
N ASP A 171 0.04 20.79 -4.54
CA ASP A 171 -0.46 22.02 -5.16
C ASP A 171 -0.78 23.08 -4.11
N ASP A 172 -1.17 24.27 -4.54
CA ASP A 172 -1.41 25.43 -3.67
C ASP A 172 -2.43 25.17 -2.55
N ILE A 173 -3.45 24.35 -2.82
CA ILE A 173 -4.47 23.99 -1.82
C ILE A 173 -3.87 23.10 -0.76
N ASN A 174 -3.16 22.07 -1.19
CA ASN A 174 -2.53 21.11 -0.30
C ASN A 174 -1.31 21.69 0.42
N LEU A 175 -0.58 22.65 -0.18
CA LEU A 175 0.48 23.39 0.50
C LEU A 175 -0.08 24.27 1.65
N ARG A 176 -1.21 24.93 1.46
CA ARG A 176 -1.88 25.64 2.54
C ARG A 176 -2.28 24.70 3.67
N GLN A 177 -2.84 23.53 3.34
CA GLN A 177 -3.19 22.50 4.32
C GLN A 177 -1.96 21.97 5.06
N TYR A 178 -0.85 21.75 4.34
CA TYR A 178 0.44 21.36 4.93
C TYR A 178 0.93 22.39 5.94
N HIS A 179 0.94 23.70 5.57
CA HIS A 179 1.36 24.76 6.47
C HIS A 179 0.44 24.89 7.69
N GLU A 180 -0.86 24.70 7.51
CA GLU A 180 -1.80 24.70 8.62
C GLU A 180 -1.49 23.55 9.60
N ILE A 181 -1.39 22.31 9.12
CA ILE A 181 -1.07 21.13 9.94
C ILE A 181 0.25 21.32 10.70
N THR A 182 1.30 21.75 9.99
CA THR A 182 2.65 21.88 10.56
C THR A 182 2.84 23.08 11.47
N SER A 183 1.93 24.07 11.42
CA SER A 183 1.92 25.23 12.34
C SER A 183 1.30 24.92 13.70
N VAL A 184 0.58 23.81 13.82
CA VAL A 184 -0.09 23.36 15.06
C VAL A 184 0.77 22.28 15.74
N GLU A 185 1.15 22.50 17.00
CA GLU A 185 2.02 21.58 17.75
C GLU A 185 1.38 20.23 18.00
N ASN A 186 0.12 20.20 18.42
CA ASN A 186 -0.60 18.99 18.80
C ASN A 186 -1.65 18.65 17.74
N THR A 187 -1.29 17.76 16.83
CA THR A 187 -2.15 17.32 15.71
C THR A 187 -2.32 15.80 15.71
N ILE A 188 -3.52 15.38 15.34
CA ILE A 188 -3.81 13.98 15.09
C ILE A 188 -4.48 13.82 13.72
N GLY A 189 -3.86 13.05 12.84
CA GLY A 189 -4.44 12.70 11.56
C GLY A 189 -5.27 11.42 11.68
N VAL A 190 -6.53 11.51 11.32
CA VAL A 190 -7.49 10.40 11.42
C VAL A 190 -7.84 9.90 10.02
N HIS A 191 -7.43 8.69 9.67
CA HIS A 191 -7.80 8.05 8.42
C HIS A 191 -9.08 7.24 8.57
N VAL A 192 -10.14 7.67 7.89
CA VAL A 192 -11.46 7.02 7.88
C VAL A 192 -11.64 6.28 6.56
N ARG A 193 -11.27 5.00 6.52
CA ARG A 193 -11.38 4.16 5.32
C ARG A 193 -12.82 3.73 5.09
N ARG A 194 -13.37 4.13 3.95
CA ARG A 194 -14.71 3.75 3.50
C ARG A 194 -14.67 3.31 2.04
N GLY A 195 -14.96 4.19 1.09
CA GLY A 195 -14.80 3.97 -0.35
C GLY A 195 -15.15 2.55 -0.83
N ASP A 196 -14.16 1.83 -1.33
CA ASP A 196 -14.28 0.44 -1.79
C ASP A 196 -14.68 -0.57 -0.68
N MET A 197 -14.49 -0.22 0.61
CA MET A 197 -14.93 -1.04 1.75
C MET A 197 -16.42 -0.92 2.02
N SER A 198 -17.06 0.21 1.68
CA SER A 198 -18.50 0.43 1.84
C SER A 198 -19.33 -0.22 0.72
N ALA A 199 -18.69 -0.64 -0.37
CA ALA A 199 -19.34 -1.31 -1.48
C ALA A 199 -19.86 -2.72 -1.09
N GLU A 200 -20.97 -3.13 -1.67
CA GLU A 200 -21.56 -4.46 -1.46
C GLU A 200 -20.54 -5.56 -1.82
N GLY A 201 -20.17 -6.38 -0.86
CA GLY A 201 -19.14 -7.43 -1.03
C GLY A 201 -17.71 -7.02 -0.65
N GLY A 202 -17.51 -5.91 0.05
CA GLY A 202 -16.21 -5.50 0.57
C GLY A 202 -15.55 -6.59 1.44
N TYR A 203 -14.23 -6.79 1.27
CA TYR A 203 -13.47 -7.87 1.93
C TYR A 203 -13.30 -7.67 3.45
N TRP A 204 -13.52 -6.45 3.95
CA TRP A 204 -13.24 -6.08 5.33
C TRP A 204 -14.47 -5.44 5.97
N LYS A 205 -14.65 -5.66 7.26
CA LYS A 205 -15.69 -4.96 8.01
C LYS A 205 -15.39 -3.48 8.10
N ILE A 206 -16.39 -2.65 7.84
CA ILE A 206 -16.28 -1.20 8.02
C ILE A 206 -16.14 -0.90 9.50
N VAL A 207 -15.18 -0.05 9.83
CA VAL A 207 -14.97 0.44 11.20
C VAL A 207 -16.17 1.34 11.60
N PRO A 208 -16.85 1.05 12.72
CA PRO A 208 -18.00 1.82 13.14
C PRO A 208 -17.64 3.25 13.58
N PRO A 209 -18.56 4.22 13.46
CA PRO A 209 -18.29 5.62 13.82
C PRO A 209 -17.91 5.79 15.29
N GLU A 210 -18.38 4.93 16.17
CA GLU A 210 -18.08 4.94 17.60
C GLU A 210 -16.59 4.86 17.90
N TYR A 211 -15.83 4.14 17.06
CA TYR A 211 -14.37 4.08 17.18
C TYR A 211 -13.74 5.47 17.07
N PHE A 212 -14.09 6.21 16.05
CA PHE A 212 -13.55 7.56 15.81
C PHE A 212 -14.04 8.55 16.86
N ILE A 213 -15.32 8.45 17.25
CA ILE A 213 -15.93 9.29 18.30
C ILE A 213 -15.20 9.04 19.63
N ASN A 214 -14.88 7.79 19.96
CA ASN A 214 -14.20 7.44 21.21
C ASN A 214 -12.75 7.95 21.22
N ILE A 215 -12.04 7.93 20.09
CA ILE A 215 -10.71 8.56 19.99
C ILE A 215 -10.79 10.05 20.34
N CYS A 216 -11.81 10.76 19.86
CA CYS A 216 -12.01 12.17 20.18
C CYS A 216 -12.39 12.44 21.65
N LYS A 217 -12.74 11.41 22.43
CA LYS A 217 -13.06 11.52 23.86
C LYS A 217 -11.89 11.19 24.78
N ILE A 218 -10.74 10.81 24.23
CA ILE A 218 -9.55 10.50 25.01
C ILE A 218 -9.09 11.78 25.74
N PRO A 219 -8.93 11.72 27.08
CA PRO A 219 -8.56 12.91 27.87
C PRO A 219 -7.27 13.57 27.42
N GLU A 220 -6.25 12.77 27.08
CA GLU A 220 -4.93 13.22 26.65
C GLU A 220 -4.92 13.88 25.27
N LEU A 221 -6.00 13.75 24.51
CA LEU A 221 -6.14 14.32 23.17
C LEU A 221 -7.08 15.52 23.09
N GLN A 222 -7.60 16.02 24.21
CA GLN A 222 -8.58 17.12 24.20
C GLN A 222 -8.00 18.44 23.67
N ASP A 223 -6.70 18.66 23.82
CA ASP A 223 -6.00 19.85 23.32
C ASP A 223 -5.42 19.66 21.90
N TYR A 224 -5.70 18.51 21.26
CA TYR A 224 -5.24 18.22 19.91
C TYR A 224 -6.23 18.76 18.87
N THR A 225 -5.69 19.15 17.70
CA THR A 225 -6.50 19.41 16.50
C THR A 225 -6.57 18.13 15.67
N PHE A 226 -7.78 17.67 15.35
CA PHE A 226 -8.04 16.46 14.58
C PHE A 226 -8.20 16.82 13.11
N TYR A 227 -7.44 16.16 12.24
CA TYR A 227 -7.55 16.25 10.79
C TYR A 227 -8.08 14.91 10.24
N PHE A 228 -9.32 14.93 9.76
CA PHE A 228 -9.96 13.72 9.22
C PHE A 228 -9.74 13.62 7.72
N PHE A 229 -9.24 12.47 7.27
CA PHE A 229 -9.01 12.12 5.87
C PHE A 229 -9.91 10.96 5.47
N SER A 230 -10.69 11.12 4.42
CA SER A 230 -11.60 10.11 3.89
C SER A 230 -11.96 10.34 2.43
N GLU A 231 -12.24 9.25 1.73
CA GLU A 231 -12.87 9.29 0.41
C GLU A 231 -14.36 9.71 0.48
N GLU A 232 -14.96 9.66 1.68
CA GLU A 232 -16.37 10.02 1.94
C GLU A 232 -16.47 11.10 3.03
N PRO A 233 -16.11 12.37 2.76
CA PRO A 233 -16.12 13.43 3.78
C PRO A 233 -17.51 13.73 4.34
N GLU A 234 -18.56 13.61 3.53
CA GLU A 234 -19.94 13.81 3.97
C GLU A 234 -20.36 12.80 5.04
N TRP A 235 -19.91 11.56 4.93
CA TRP A 235 -20.17 10.56 5.96
C TRP A 235 -19.59 10.96 7.32
N ILE A 236 -18.40 11.59 7.34
CA ILE A 236 -17.81 12.12 8.59
C ILE A 236 -18.66 13.24 9.16
N LYS A 237 -19.15 14.15 8.32
CA LYS A 237 -20.03 15.27 8.73
C LYS A 237 -21.33 14.78 9.36
N GLU A 238 -21.87 13.67 8.87
CA GLU A 238 -23.13 13.10 9.34
C GLU A 238 -22.98 12.19 10.56
N ASN A 239 -21.92 11.38 10.60
CA ASN A 239 -21.81 10.26 11.54
C ASN A 239 -20.76 10.44 12.65
N ILE A 240 -19.84 11.39 12.51
CA ILE A 240 -18.78 11.63 13.51
C ILE A 240 -18.91 13.05 14.08
N ALA A 241 -18.92 14.05 13.22
CA ALA A 241 -18.86 15.47 13.61
C ALA A 241 -19.92 15.90 14.63
N PRO A 242 -21.20 15.45 14.57
CA PRO A 242 -22.24 15.82 15.55
C PRO A 242 -21.97 15.29 16.97
N TYR A 243 -21.08 14.31 17.13
CA TYR A 243 -20.87 13.59 18.40
C TYR A 243 -19.53 13.87 19.06
N ILE A 244 -18.73 14.79 18.50
CA ILE A 244 -17.41 15.16 19.00
C ILE A 244 -17.38 16.64 19.42
N ASN A 245 -16.56 16.95 20.43
CA ASN A 245 -16.39 18.30 20.94
C ASN A 245 -14.90 18.67 21.05
N VAL A 246 -14.14 18.32 20.02
CA VAL A 246 -12.72 18.66 19.87
C VAL A 246 -12.54 19.60 18.69
N LYS A 247 -11.40 20.28 18.63
CA LYS A 247 -11.06 21.04 17.43
C LYS A 247 -10.76 20.10 16.28
N TYR A 248 -11.46 20.25 15.16
CA TYR A 248 -11.27 19.36 14.01
C TYR A 248 -11.41 20.08 12.67
N GLN A 249 -10.86 19.46 11.65
CA GLN A 249 -11.03 19.78 10.24
C GLN A 249 -11.20 18.50 9.42
N ILE A 250 -12.08 18.53 8.42
CA ILE A 250 -12.20 17.46 7.42
C ILE A 250 -11.39 17.89 6.20
N VAL A 251 -10.39 17.10 5.83
CA VAL A 251 -9.53 17.34 4.67
C VAL A 251 -10.13 16.58 3.49
N ASP A 252 -10.72 17.32 2.56
CA ASP A 252 -11.43 16.83 1.38
C ASP A 252 -10.87 17.40 0.05
N ASN A 253 -9.58 17.77 0.07
CA ASN A 253 -8.93 18.45 -1.05
C ASN A 253 -8.65 17.50 -2.24
N ASN A 254 -8.60 16.20 -2.02
CA ASN A 254 -8.08 15.27 -3.01
C ASN A 254 -9.07 14.13 -3.32
N PRO A 255 -9.48 13.96 -4.58
CA PRO A 255 -10.13 12.70 -4.99
C PRO A 255 -9.16 11.53 -4.88
N SER A 256 -9.69 10.30 -4.81
CA SER A 256 -8.92 9.05 -4.59
C SER A 256 -7.71 8.90 -5.51
N TYR A 257 -7.80 9.42 -6.75
CA TYR A 257 -6.68 9.44 -7.72
C TYR A 257 -5.43 10.16 -7.19
N TYR A 258 -5.61 11.17 -6.34
CA TYR A 258 -4.54 11.95 -5.72
C TYR A 258 -4.31 11.61 -4.25
N GLY A 259 -4.79 10.46 -3.78
CA GLY A 259 -4.69 10.02 -2.39
C GLY A 259 -3.24 9.99 -1.84
N TYR A 260 -2.21 9.98 -2.71
CA TYR A 260 -0.83 10.12 -2.27
C TYR A 260 -0.54 11.48 -1.58
N LYS A 261 -1.30 12.54 -1.92
CA LYS A 261 -1.19 13.84 -1.24
C LYS A 261 -1.79 13.76 0.16
N ASP A 262 -2.92 13.04 0.31
CA ASP A 262 -3.50 12.80 1.63
C ASP A 262 -2.57 11.96 2.51
N LEU A 263 -1.90 10.97 1.93
CA LEU A 263 -0.88 10.19 2.65
C LEU A 263 0.25 11.09 3.16
N TYR A 264 0.69 12.04 2.33
CA TYR A 264 1.71 13.02 2.71
C TYR A 264 1.22 13.89 3.87
N LEU A 265 0.04 14.53 3.74
CA LEU A 265 -0.54 15.42 4.76
C LEU A 265 -0.81 14.67 6.08
N LEU A 266 -1.34 13.46 5.98
CA LEU A 266 -1.58 12.59 7.14
C LEU A 266 -0.28 12.25 7.88
N SER A 267 0.83 12.02 7.15
CA SER A 267 2.14 11.76 7.74
C SER A 267 2.76 12.96 8.46
N CYS A 268 2.29 14.18 8.17
CA CYS A 268 2.75 15.41 8.82
C CYS A 268 2.07 15.67 10.19
N CYS A 269 0.98 14.98 10.50
CA CYS A 269 0.36 15.07 11.82
C CYS A 269 1.23 14.39 12.88
N LYS A 270 1.26 14.93 14.10
CA LYS A 270 2.06 14.39 15.20
C LYS A 270 1.68 12.95 15.55
N TYR A 271 0.39 12.66 15.64
CA TYR A 271 -0.15 11.32 15.87
C TYR A 271 -1.04 10.89 14.71
N GLN A 272 -1.18 9.57 14.53
CA GLN A 272 -2.11 8.99 13.56
C GLN A 272 -3.14 8.11 14.26
N ALA A 273 -4.38 8.19 13.78
CA ALA A 273 -5.43 7.22 14.09
C ALA A 273 -5.90 6.58 12.78
N SER A 274 -5.97 5.27 12.74
CA SER A 274 -6.26 4.54 11.52
C SER A 274 -7.43 3.60 11.70
N SER A 275 -8.34 3.62 10.72
CA SER A 275 -9.22 2.51 10.46
C SER A 275 -8.42 1.30 9.95
N GLN A 276 -9.10 0.27 9.47
CA GLN A 276 -8.45 -0.87 8.83
C GLN A 276 -7.69 -0.47 7.56
N GLY A 277 -6.67 -1.25 7.22
CA GLY A 277 -5.83 -1.06 6.04
C GLY A 277 -4.51 -0.35 6.32
N SER A 278 -3.67 -0.33 5.31
CA SER A 278 -2.27 0.11 5.41
C SER A 278 -2.07 1.63 5.41
N PHE A 279 -3.05 2.42 4.96
CA PHE A 279 -2.85 3.85 4.69
C PHE A 279 -2.42 4.65 5.93
N GLY A 280 -3.15 4.53 7.05
CA GLY A 280 -2.79 5.20 8.30
C GLY A 280 -1.52 4.64 8.92
N LEU A 281 -1.26 3.33 8.79
CA LEU A 281 -0.03 2.71 9.25
C LEU A 281 1.19 3.25 8.49
N TYR A 282 1.10 3.38 7.16
CA TYR A 282 2.20 3.93 6.37
C TYR A 282 2.39 5.42 6.63
N ALA A 283 1.31 6.19 6.83
CA ALA A 283 1.44 7.58 7.27
C ALA A 283 2.22 7.67 8.59
N TYR A 284 1.95 6.78 9.55
CA TYR A 284 2.70 6.70 10.80
C TYR A 284 4.19 6.34 10.57
N MET A 285 4.49 5.38 9.70
CA MET A 285 5.87 5.02 9.39
C MET A 285 6.65 6.15 8.73
N LEU A 286 6.00 6.93 7.87
CA LEU A 286 6.56 8.08 7.16
C LEU A 286 6.66 9.33 8.04
N ASN A 287 5.97 9.36 9.16
CA ASN A 287 5.95 10.47 10.09
C ASN A 287 7.34 10.66 10.73
N SER A 288 7.87 11.88 10.70
CA SER A 288 9.19 12.23 11.23
C SER A 288 9.22 12.69 12.70
N HIS A 289 8.05 12.81 13.35
CA HIS A 289 7.98 13.19 14.76
C HIS A 289 8.58 12.10 15.66
N GLN A 290 9.42 12.51 16.61
CA GLN A 290 10.13 11.57 17.51
C GLN A 290 9.20 10.87 18.51
N ASP A 291 8.15 11.56 18.95
CA ASP A 291 7.16 11.11 19.92
C ASP A 291 5.84 10.67 19.25
N LYS A 292 5.90 10.32 17.97
CA LYS A 292 4.75 9.87 17.19
C LYS A 292 4.05 8.67 17.80
N LYS A 293 2.72 8.59 17.65
CA LYS A 293 1.91 7.48 18.13
C LYS A 293 0.89 7.07 17.07
N LEU A 294 0.55 5.78 17.05
CA LEU A 294 -0.50 5.22 16.20
C LEU A 294 -1.60 4.62 17.06
N ILE A 295 -2.84 4.99 16.77
CA ILE A 295 -4.05 4.37 17.28
C ILE A 295 -4.62 3.51 16.15
N SER A 296 -4.69 2.19 16.34
CA SER A 296 -5.22 1.24 15.37
C SER A 296 -6.54 0.66 15.84
N TYR A 297 -7.44 0.39 14.90
CA TYR A 297 -8.65 -0.35 15.20
C TYR A 297 -8.33 -1.83 15.44
N ASN A 298 -8.82 -2.37 16.56
CA ASN A 298 -8.70 -3.79 16.89
C ASN A 298 -10.10 -4.40 17.10
N GLU A 299 -10.51 -5.32 16.21
CA GLU A 299 -11.82 -5.96 16.29
C GLU A 299 -12.05 -6.82 17.53
N THR A 300 -10.97 -7.35 18.12
CA THR A 300 -11.05 -8.23 19.31
C THR A 300 -11.26 -7.44 20.60
N GLN A 301 -11.02 -6.16 20.58
CA GLN A 301 -11.16 -5.24 21.70
C GLN A 301 -12.22 -4.20 21.39
N LYS A 302 -13.50 -4.56 21.51
CA LYS A 302 -14.64 -3.70 21.17
C LYS A 302 -14.66 -2.33 21.87
N ASP A 303 -13.95 -2.19 23.00
CA ASP A 303 -13.96 -1.02 23.87
C ASP A 303 -12.58 -0.43 24.19
N LEU A 304 -11.50 -1.06 23.71
CA LEU A 304 -10.13 -0.65 24.00
C LEU A 304 -9.34 -0.49 22.70
N TRP A 305 -8.94 0.74 22.46
CA TRP A 305 -7.91 1.09 21.50
C TRP A 305 -6.58 1.03 22.25
N GLU A 306 -5.66 0.22 21.76
CA GLU A 306 -4.29 0.22 22.26
C GLU A 306 -3.50 1.33 21.55
N TRP A 307 -2.81 2.13 22.34
CA TRP A 307 -1.68 2.87 21.87
C TRP A 307 -0.60 1.85 21.50
N ASN A 308 -0.37 1.60 20.23
CA ASN A 308 0.80 0.87 19.81
C ASN A 308 2.02 1.71 20.19
N LYS A 309 2.55 1.46 21.38
CA LYS A 309 3.90 1.87 21.76
C LYS A 309 4.84 1.00 20.94
N LEU A 310 5.15 1.46 19.75
CA LEU A 310 6.30 0.95 19.04
C LEU A 310 7.49 1.66 19.68
N SER A 311 8.17 0.93 20.52
CA SER A 311 9.41 1.31 21.22
C SER A 311 10.56 1.44 20.21
#